data_52b95ba4945147579b651218fd2bf0c9
#
_entry.id   52b95ba4945147579b651218fd2bf0c9
#
_cell.length_a   1.000
_cell.length_b   1.000
_cell.length_c   1.000
_cell.angle_alpha   90.00
_cell.angle_beta   90.00
_cell.angle_gamma   90.00
#
_symmetry.space_group_name_H-M   'P 1'
#
loop_
_entity.id
_entity.type
_entity.pdbx_description
1 polymer ?
#
loop_
_entity_poly.entity_id
_entity_poly.type
_entity_poly.pdbx_seq_one_letter_code
_entity_poly.pdbx_strand_id
1 'polypeptide(L)'
;MKEVVHTYSLTKRYGDMLLVNNVEMVVKQERIYGFLGPNGAGKSTTLKMLLGLAKPTKGEIDLFGTRVMPKNRMVMLKDIGSLIESPSYYGHLTGKENLKILQTILQVPPSNIDEVLKIVRLDRQSNKKVSAYSLGMKQRLGLASALLAFPRLLILDEPTNGLDPAGIQEMRELICTLPAQYGMTVIVSSHLLSEIDQMAQDIGIIANGKLMYQGTLDTLHEIDKTKNLEEIFLDLTGKEVSL
;
A
#
# COMPACT_ATOMS: atom_id res chain seq x y z
N MET A 1 -12.89 13.97 9.60
CA MET A 1 -12.86 12.80 8.69
C MET A 1 -12.75 11.54 9.54
N LYS A 2 -13.35 10.42 9.08
CA LYS A 2 -13.24 9.15 9.81
C LYS A 2 -11.85 8.54 9.61
N GLU A 3 -11.35 7.88 10.65
CA GLU A 3 -10.10 7.12 10.58
C GLU A 3 -10.40 5.70 10.11
N VAL A 4 -9.59 5.22 9.16
CA VAL A 4 -9.69 3.85 8.62
C VAL A 4 -8.67 2.94 9.28
N VAL A 5 -7.48 3.47 9.57
CA VAL A 5 -6.43 2.78 10.33
C VAL A 5 -5.99 3.67 11.47
N HIS A 6 -5.88 3.10 12.67
CA HIS A 6 -5.20 3.71 13.80
C HIS A 6 -4.35 2.64 14.51
N THR A 7 -3.07 2.91 14.68
CA THR A 7 -2.19 2.01 15.44
C THR A 7 -1.76 2.68 16.74
N TYR A 8 -1.70 1.91 17.81
CA TYR A 8 -1.32 2.39 19.14
C TYR A 8 -0.07 1.68 19.60
N SER A 9 1.02 2.45 19.69
CA SER A 9 2.34 1.96 20.17
C SER A 9 2.78 0.68 19.47
N LEU A 10 2.49 0.57 18.16
CA LEU A 10 2.70 -0.64 17.38
C LEU A 10 4.18 -1.01 17.33
N THR A 11 4.51 -2.20 17.79
CA THR A 11 5.90 -2.63 17.96
C THR A 11 6.10 -4.05 17.44
N LYS A 12 7.18 -4.26 16.68
CA LYS A 12 7.61 -5.59 16.22
C LYS A 12 9.08 -5.82 16.48
N ARG A 13 9.34 -6.94 17.14
CA ARG A 13 10.68 -7.45 17.42
C ARG A 13 10.83 -8.89 16.89
N TYR A 14 11.96 -9.20 16.32
CA TYR A 14 12.37 -10.57 15.97
C TYR A 14 13.72 -10.84 16.66
N GLY A 15 13.73 -11.72 17.64
CA GLY A 15 14.88 -11.89 18.53
C GLY A 15 15.28 -10.55 19.16
N ASP A 16 16.52 -10.14 18.97
CA ASP A 16 17.03 -8.86 19.50
C ASP A 16 16.78 -7.67 18.55
N MET A 17 16.37 -7.93 17.30
CA MET A 17 16.14 -6.89 16.30
C MET A 17 14.78 -6.24 16.46
N LEU A 18 14.76 -4.94 16.74
CA LEU A 18 13.56 -4.11 16.85
C LEU A 18 13.30 -3.45 15.50
N LEU A 19 12.35 -4.00 14.70
CA LEU A 19 12.05 -3.52 13.35
C LEU A 19 11.01 -2.42 13.30
N VAL A 20 10.04 -2.43 14.22
CA VAL A 20 9.02 -1.40 14.37
C VAL A 20 8.94 -1.06 15.85
N ASN A 21 9.01 0.21 16.18
CA ASN A 21 9.14 0.71 17.53
C ASN A 21 8.13 1.81 17.82
N ASN A 22 7.05 1.46 18.50
CA ASN A 22 6.08 2.41 19.02
C ASN A 22 5.46 3.30 17.93
N VAL A 23 5.06 2.70 16.79
CA VAL A 23 4.47 3.43 15.67
C VAL A 23 3.00 3.75 15.95
N GLU A 24 2.66 5.04 15.86
CA GLU A 24 1.29 5.56 15.95
C GLU A 24 0.87 6.12 14.58
N MET A 25 0.30 5.29 13.73
CA MET A 25 -0.14 5.62 12.38
C MET A 25 -1.65 5.91 12.38
N VAL A 26 -2.05 7.01 11.77
CA VAL A 26 -3.46 7.36 11.54
C VAL A 26 -3.69 7.58 10.05
N VAL A 27 -4.62 6.82 9.47
CA VAL A 27 -5.00 6.92 8.06
C VAL A 27 -6.46 7.34 7.94
N LYS A 28 -6.70 8.43 7.21
CA LYS A 28 -8.03 9.01 6.99
C LYS A 28 -8.74 8.37 5.81
N GLN A 29 -10.07 8.30 5.88
CA GLN A 29 -10.93 7.72 4.85
C GLN A 29 -10.83 8.48 3.51
N GLU A 30 -10.91 7.70 2.39
CA GLU A 30 -11.03 8.22 1.02
C GLU A 30 -9.86 9.11 0.59
N ARG A 31 -8.67 8.78 1.07
CA ARG A 31 -7.41 9.49 0.75
C ARG A 31 -6.30 8.50 0.42
N ILE A 32 -5.27 9.01 -0.21
CA ILE A 32 -4.02 8.29 -0.38
C ILE A 32 -3.06 8.71 0.73
N TYR A 33 -2.64 7.72 1.52
CA TYR A 33 -1.63 7.88 2.56
C TYR A 33 -0.30 7.33 2.04
N GLY A 34 0.67 8.19 1.83
CA GLY A 34 2.03 7.82 1.49
C GLY A 34 2.82 7.36 2.71
N PHE A 35 3.32 6.13 2.72
CA PHE A 35 4.16 5.61 3.79
C PHE A 35 5.61 5.53 3.33
N LEU A 36 6.37 6.57 3.61
CA LEU A 36 7.70 6.83 3.10
C LEU A 36 8.79 6.44 4.09
N GLY A 37 9.90 5.91 3.59
CA GLY A 37 11.08 5.61 4.40
C GLY A 37 12.12 4.80 3.63
N PRO A 38 13.38 4.79 4.07
CA PRO A 38 14.42 4.01 3.44
C PRO A 38 14.15 2.50 3.51
N ASN A 39 14.91 1.74 2.71
CA ASN A 39 14.84 0.28 2.79
C ASN A 39 15.26 -0.20 4.20
N GLY A 40 14.51 -1.15 4.75
CA GLY A 40 14.73 -1.63 6.11
C GLY A 40 14.15 -0.74 7.23
N ALA A 41 13.51 0.39 6.91
CA ALA A 41 12.93 1.29 7.92
C ALA A 41 11.75 0.71 8.70
N GLY A 42 11.17 -0.41 8.26
CA GLY A 42 10.02 -1.06 8.91
C GLY A 42 8.70 -0.94 8.16
N LYS A 43 8.67 -0.36 6.95
CA LYS A 43 7.45 -0.15 6.12
C LYS A 43 6.67 -1.46 5.93
N SER A 44 7.25 -2.43 5.19
CA SER A 44 6.59 -3.71 4.87
C SER A 44 6.21 -4.48 6.14
N THR A 45 7.02 -4.41 7.21
CA THR A 45 6.69 -5.05 8.49
C THR A 45 5.45 -4.42 9.12
N THR A 46 5.33 -3.09 9.09
CA THR A 46 4.15 -2.38 9.57
C THR A 46 2.92 -2.76 8.77
N LEU A 47 3.00 -2.74 7.42
CA LEU A 47 1.90 -3.15 6.54
C LEU A 47 1.49 -4.62 6.76
N LYS A 48 2.46 -5.53 6.93
CA LYS A 48 2.18 -6.94 7.26
C LYS A 48 1.46 -7.09 8.60
N MET A 49 1.73 -6.22 9.58
CA MET A 49 0.99 -6.23 10.85
C MET A 49 -0.45 -5.77 10.68
N LEU A 50 -0.72 -4.75 9.87
CA LEU A 50 -2.08 -4.30 9.54
C LEU A 50 -2.91 -5.41 8.89
N LEU A 51 -2.28 -6.20 8.02
CA LEU A 51 -2.89 -7.36 7.34
C LEU A 51 -2.96 -8.62 8.22
N GLY A 52 -2.40 -8.59 9.43
CA GLY A 52 -2.31 -9.76 10.29
C GLY A 52 -1.39 -10.88 9.77
N LEU A 53 -0.55 -10.58 8.76
CA LEU A 53 0.51 -11.47 8.26
C LEU A 53 1.69 -11.56 9.24
N ALA A 54 1.86 -10.53 10.07
CA ALA A 54 2.80 -10.50 11.18
C ALA A 54 2.07 -10.12 12.47
N LYS A 55 2.24 -10.91 13.53
CA LYS A 55 1.67 -10.57 14.85
C LYS A 55 2.52 -9.48 15.50
N PRO A 56 1.94 -8.37 15.98
CA PRO A 56 2.63 -7.38 16.80
C PRO A 56 3.26 -8.03 18.04
N THR A 57 4.42 -7.54 18.45
CA THR A 57 5.03 -7.89 19.75
C THR A 57 4.34 -7.11 20.87
N LYS A 58 4.02 -5.84 20.61
CA LYS A 58 3.24 -4.96 21.49
C LYS A 58 2.41 -4.01 20.64
N GLY A 59 1.46 -3.32 21.29
CA GLY A 59 0.60 -2.35 20.66
C GLY A 59 -0.65 -2.97 20.07
N GLU A 60 -1.50 -2.12 19.52
CA GLU A 60 -2.84 -2.46 19.08
C GLU A 60 -3.13 -1.80 17.73
N ILE A 61 -4.09 -2.35 17.00
CA ILE A 61 -4.50 -1.87 15.69
C ILE A 61 -6.02 -1.75 15.69
N ASP A 62 -6.52 -0.59 15.28
CA ASP A 62 -7.91 -0.37 14.94
C ASP A 62 -8.05 -0.25 13.43
N LEU A 63 -8.99 -0.98 12.86
CA LEU A 63 -9.39 -0.89 11.46
C LEU A 63 -10.87 -0.52 11.40
N PHE A 64 -11.19 0.49 10.60
CA PHE A 64 -12.57 0.98 10.43
C PHE A 64 -13.25 1.33 11.78
N GLY A 65 -12.50 1.85 12.75
CA GLY A 65 -12.95 2.20 14.09
C GLY A 65 -13.18 1.01 15.02
N THR A 66 -12.70 -0.18 14.66
CA THR A 66 -12.87 -1.39 15.47
C THR A 66 -11.50 -2.01 15.77
N ARG A 67 -11.27 -2.37 17.05
CA ARG A 67 -10.06 -3.06 17.48
C ARG A 67 -9.90 -4.42 16.80
N VAL A 68 -8.75 -4.65 16.17
CA VAL A 68 -8.41 -5.93 15.54
C VAL A 68 -8.11 -6.96 16.63
N MET A 69 -8.89 -8.03 16.64
CA MET A 69 -8.76 -9.17 17.55
C MET A 69 -8.76 -10.48 16.76
N PRO A 70 -8.23 -11.58 17.29
CA PRO A 70 -8.26 -12.88 16.60
C PRO A 70 -9.65 -13.29 16.12
N LYS A 71 -10.69 -12.97 16.88
CA LYS A 71 -12.09 -13.35 16.60
C LYS A 71 -12.73 -12.57 15.44
N ASN A 72 -12.32 -11.33 15.17
CA ASN A 72 -12.93 -10.47 14.13
C ASN A 72 -12.01 -10.22 12.94
N ARG A 73 -10.72 -10.58 13.02
CA ARG A 73 -9.71 -10.28 11.99
C ARG A 73 -10.13 -10.73 10.59
N MET A 74 -10.60 -11.98 10.45
CA MET A 74 -10.96 -12.53 9.14
C MET A 74 -12.15 -11.80 8.50
N VAL A 75 -13.07 -11.27 9.31
CA VAL A 75 -14.19 -10.46 8.80
C VAL A 75 -13.69 -9.11 8.31
N MET A 76 -12.81 -8.46 9.08
CA MET A 76 -12.26 -7.15 8.74
C MET A 76 -11.37 -7.20 7.49
N LEU A 77 -10.61 -8.29 7.30
CA LEU A 77 -9.75 -8.47 6.12
C LEU A 77 -10.53 -8.60 4.81
N LYS A 78 -11.83 -8.91 4.84
CA LYS A 78 -12.67 -8.91 3.63
C LYS A 78 -12.80 -7.52 3.00
N ASP A 79 -12.70 -6.47 3.80
CA ASP A 79 -12.76 -5.08 3.36
C ASP A 79 -11.39 -4.50 2.98
N ILE A 80 -10.33 -5.34 2.96
CA ILE A 80 -8.97 -4.92 2.67
C ILE A 80 -8.42 -5.67 1.46
N GLY A 81 -8.01 -4.93 0.45
CA GLY A 81 -7.18 -5.43 -0.65
C GLY A 81 -5.71 -5.16 -0.37
N SER A 82 -4.84 -6.03 -0.84
CA SER A 82 -3.41 -5.81 -0.64
C SER A 82 -2.55 -6.33 -1.77
N LEU A 83 -1.47 -5.60 -2.05
CA LEU A 83 -0.37 -6.02 -2.89
C LEU A 83 0.91 -5.84 -2.07
N ILE A 84 1.37 -6.94 -1.47
CA ILE A 84 2.57 -6.98 -0.63
C ILE A 84 3.61 -7.85 -1.31
N GLU A 85 4.81 -7.32 -1.52
CA GLU A 85 5.89 -7.99 -2.26
C GLU A 85 5.49 -8.27 -3.73
N SER A 86 6.11 -9.27 -4.35
CA SER A 86 5.78 -9.65 -5.73
C SER A 86 4.45 -10.40 -5.80
N PRO A 87 3.56 -10.03 -6.72
CA PRO A 87 2.29 -10.74 -6.86
C PRO A 87 2.52 -12.19 -7.30
N SER A 88 1.83 -13.11 -6.63
CA SER A 88 1.82 -14.53 -7.00
C SER A 88 0.75 -14.78 -8.05
N TYR A 89 1.12 -15.43 -9.14
CA TYR A 89 0.20 -15.80 -10.23
C TYR A 89 0.64 -17.13 -10.90
N TYR A 90 -0.31 -17.77 -11.52
CA TYR A 90 -0.07 -18.96 -12.32
C TYR A 90 0.31 -18.53 -13.75
N GLY A 91 1.59 -18.59 -14.09
CA GLY A 91 2.10 -18.11 -15.38
C GLY A 91 1.55 -18.83 -16.61
N HIS A 92 1.12 -20.08 -16.48
CA HIS A 92 0.52 -20.88 -17.56
C HIS A 92 -0.95 -20.53 -17.81
N LEU A 93 -1.60 -19.82 -16.90
CA LEU A 93 -2.97 -19.31 -17.03
C LEU A 93 -2.98 -17.89 -17.58
N THR A 94 -4.11 -17.49 -18.13
CA THR A 94 -4.37 -16.12 -18.57
C THR A 94 -4.60 -15.18 -17.38
N GLY A 95 -4.57 -13.86 -17.61
CA GLY A 95 -4.89 -12.88 -16.57
C GLY A 95 -6.31 -13.06 -16.02
N LYS A 96 -7.28 -13.30 -16.93
CA LYS A 96 -8.68 -13.55 -16.55
C LYS A 96 -8.85 -14.84 -15.73
N GLU A 97 -8.16 -15.92 -16.09
CA GLU A 97 -8.20 -17.18 -15.33
C GLU A 97 -7.57 -17.04 -13.93
N ASN A 98 -6.47 -16.30 -13.80
CA ASN A 98 -5.89 -16.00 -12.49
C ASN A 98 -6.89 -15.27 -11.59
N LEU A 99 -7.56 -14.23 -12.09
CA LEU A 99 -8.59 -13.51 -11.33
C LEU A 99 -9.80 -14.40 -11.02
N LYS A 100 -10.18 -15.34 -11.89
CA LYS A 100 -11.28 -16.27 -11.66
C LYS A 100 -11.02 -17.19 -10.46
N ILE A 101 -9.78 -17.63 -10.25
CA ILE A 101 -9.40 -18.40 -9.05
C ILE A 101 -9.67 -17.58 -7.79
N LEU A 102 -9.18 -16.33 -7.75
CA LEU A 102 -9.40 -15.45 -6.61
C LEU A 102 -10.88 -15.08 -6.42
N GLN A 103 -11.60 -14.84 -7.51
CA GLN A 103 -13.04 -14.58 -7.48
C GLN A 103 -13.80 -15.71 -6.79
N THR A 104 -13.45 -16.96 -7.08
CA THR A 104 -14.06 -18.14 -6.46
C THR A 104 -13.74 -18.22 -4.97
N ILE A 105 -12.49 -17.92 -4.57
CA ILE A 105 -12.05 -17.94 -3.17
C ILE A 105 -12.73 -16.83 -2.37
N LEU A 106 -12.80 -15.63 -2.93
CA LEU A 106 -13.38 -14.44 -2.29
C LEU A 106 -14.91 -14.44 -2.35
N GLN A 107 -15.52 -15.30 -3.17
CA GLN A 107 -16.98 -15.39 -3.38
C GLN A 107 -17.61 -14.05 -3.82
N VAL A 108 -16.87 -13.29 -4.64
CA VAL A 108 -17.36 -12.00 -5.19
C VAL A 108 -18.04 -12.23 -6.54
N PRO A 109 -18.86 -11.27 -7.03
CA PRO A 109 -19.54 -11.39 -8.32
C PRO A 109 -18.56 -11.62 -9.47
N PRO A 110 -18.86 -12.52 -10.42
CA PRO A 110 -18.00 -12.76 -11.60
C PRO A 110 -17.79 -11.51 -12.47
N SER A 111 -18.75 -10.57 -12.48
CA SER A 111 -18.65 -9.27 -13.18
C SER A 111 -17.47 -8.42 -12.71
N ASN A 112 -17.04 -8.58 -11.44
CA ASN A 112 -15.93 -7.84 -10.88
C ASN A 112 -14.63 -8.09 -11.66
N ILE A 113 -14.46 -9.29 -12.25
CA ILE A 113 -13.27 -9.62 -13.05
C ILE A 113 -13.13 -8.66 -14.25
N ASP A 114 -14.20 -8.49 -15.02
CA ASP A 114 -14.15 -7.63 -16.21
C ASP A 114 -14.03 -6.15 -15.80
N GLU A 115 -14.58 -5.77 -14.67
CA GLU A 115 -14.49 -4.41 -14.13
C GLU A 115 -13.07 -4.08 -13.66
N VAL A 116 -12.44 -4.91 -12.84
CA VAL A 116 -11.06 -4.65 -12.37
C VAL A 116 -10.05 -4.71 -13.51
N LEU A 117 -10.26 -5.59 -14.52
CA LEU A 117 -9.43 -5.62 -15.71
C LEU A 117 -9.48 -4.32 -16.51
N LYS A 118 -10.66 -3.67 -16.59
CA LYS A 118 -10.81 -2.33 -17.19
C LYS A 118 -10.10 -1.27 -16.36
N ILE A 119 -10.29 -1.27 -15.03
CA ILE A 119 -9.63 -0.34 -14.12
C ILE A 119 -8.13 -0.36 -14.33
N VAL A 120 -7.51 -1.55 -14.34
CA VAL A 120 -6.06 -1.68 -14.49
C VAL A 120 -5.58 -1.70 -15.95
N ARG A 121 -6.45 -1.40 -16.92
CA ARG A 121 -6.14 -1.34 -18.37
C ARG A 121 -5.52 -2.65 -18.89
N LEU A 122 -6.04 -3.80 -18.44
CA LEU A 122 -5.65 -5.14 -18.90
C LEU A 122 -6.76 -5.90 -19.64
N ASP A 123 -7.91 -5.25 -19.88
CA ASP A 123 -9.07 -5.85 -20.53
C ASP A 123 -8.73 -6.49 -21.89
N ARG A 124 -7.98 -5.77 -22.75
CA ARG A 124 -7.54 -6.25 -24.07
C ARG A 124 -6.49 -7.37 -24.01
N GLN A 125 -5.77 -7.49 -22.90
CA GLN A 125 -4.70 -8.46 -22.68
C GLN A 125 -5.13 -9.63 -21.79
N SER A 126 -6.36 -9.61 -21.32
CA SER A 126 -6.89 -10.53 -20.29
C SER A 126 -6.80 -12.01 -20.66
N ASN A 127 -6.86 -12.34 -21.95
CA ASN A 127 -6.78 -13.71 -22.49
C ASN A 127 -5.34 -14.16 -22.83
N LYS A 128 -4.34 -13.29 -22.65
CA LYS A 128 -2.93 -13.64 -22.84
C LYS A 128 -2.42 -14.33 -21.58
N LYS A 129 -1.58 -15.38 -21.73
CA LYS A 129 -0.92 -16.05 -20.59
C LYS A 129 -0.05 -15.09 -19.80
N VAL A 130 -0.09 -15.19 -18.47
CA VAL A 130 0.66 -14.31 -17.59
C VAL A 130 2.18 -14.47 -17.73
N SER A 131 2.65 -15.65 -18.16
CA SER A 131 4.07 -15.87 -18.52
C SER A 131 4.58 -14.91 -19.60
N ALA A 132 3.68 -14.43 -20.47
CA ALA A 132 4.00 -13.51 -21.56
C ALA A 132 3.69 -12.04 -21.22
N TYR A 133 3.34 -11.72 -19.96
CA TYR A 133 3.14 -10.35 -19.47
C TYR A 133 4.49 -9.67 -19.21
N SER A 134 4.57 -8.35 -19.51
CA SER A 134 5.67 -7.51 -19.03
C SER A 134 5.60 -7.34 -17.50
N LEU A 135 6.64 -6.82 -16.89
CA LEU A 135 6.63 -6.56 -15.44
C LEU A 135 5.47 -5.60 -15.06
N GLY A 136 5.28 -4.51 -15.81
CA GLY A 136 4.18 -3.58 -15.57
C GLY A 136 2.79 -4.23 -15.73
N MET A 137 2.60 -5.13 -16.70
CA MET A 137 1.35 -5.91 -16.81
C MET A 137 1.14 -6.84 -15.61
N LYS A 138 2.20 -7.45 -15.10
CA LYS A 138 2.16 -8.31 -13.92
C LYS A 138 1.81 -7.51 -12.66
N GLN A 139 2.40 -6.34 -12.48
CA GLN A 139 2.06 -5.43 -11.36
C GLN A 139 0.60 -4.96 -11.44
N ARG A 140 0.12 -4.60 -12.63
CA ARG A 140 -1.29 -4.26 -12.84
C ARG A 140 -2.25 -5.44 -12.59
N LEU A 141 -1.86 -6.67 -12.93
CA LEU A 141 -2.64 -7.85 -12.56
C LEU A 141 -2.66 -8.07 -11.03
N GLY A 142 -1.54 -7.82 -10.33
CA GLY A 142 -1.49 -7.81 -8.87
C GLY A 142 -2.43 -6.77 -8.26
N LEU A 143 -2.45 -5.56 -8.81
CA LEU A 143 -3.40 -4.53 -8.41
C LEU A 143 -4.86 -4.96 -8.68
N ALA A 144 -5.16 -5.55 -9.86
CA ALA A 144 -6.49 -6.09 -10.17
C ALA A 144 -6.92 -7.16 -9.15
N SER A 145 -5.99 -8.01 -8.72
CA SER A 145 -6.23 -9.03 -7.70
C SER A 145 -6.60 -8.40 -6.35
N ALA A 146 -5.90 -7.33 -5.96
CA ALA A 146 -6.17 -6.59 -4.73
C ALA A 146 -7.51 -5.82 -4.78
N LEU A 147 -7.92 -5.38 -5.97
CA LEU A 147 -9.17 -4.64 -6.20
C LEU A 147 -10.41 -5.54 -6.37
N LEU A 148 -10.25 -6.85 -6.52
CA LEU A 148 -11.31 -7.76 -6.99
C LEU A 148 -12.57 -7.77 -6.11
N ALA A 149 -12.43 -7.48 -4.81
CA ALA A 149 -13.54 -7.36 -3.87
C ALA A 149 -14.03 -5.90 -3.69
N PHE A 150 -13.51 -4.93 -4.44
CA PHE A 150 -13.74 -3.50 -4.23
C PHE A 150 -13.57 -3.09 -2.76
N PRO A 151 -12.36 -3.26 -2.20
CA PRO A 151 -12.12 -3.08 -0.77
C PRO A 151 -12.25 -1.62 -0.34
N ARG A 152 -12.59 -1.40 0.93
CA ARG A 152 -12.63 -0.05 1.53
C ARG A 152 -11.22 0.48 1.81
N LEU A 153 -10.26 -0.41 2.05
CA LEU A 153 -8.84 -0.09 2.27
C LEU A 153 -7.98 -0.92 1.32
N LEU A 154 -7.10 -0.26 0.58
CA LEU A 154 -6.12 -0.87 -0.29
C LEU A 154 -4.72 -0.60 0.24
N ILE A 155 -3.91 -1.64 0.43
CA ILE A 155 -2.54 -1.55 0.92
C ILE A 155 -1.57 -2.02 -0.17
N LEU A 156 -0.72 -1.11 -0.64
CA LEU A 156 0.23 -1.34 -1.72
C LEU A 156 1.66 -1.15 -1.20
N ASP A 157 2.44 -2.22 -1.20
CA ASP A 157 3.85 -2.17 -0.75
C ASP A 157 4.76 -2.06 -1.98
N GLU A 158 5.32 -0.87 -2.19
CA GLU A 158 6.20 -0.50 -3.30
C GLU A 158 5.66 -0.93 -4.69
N PRO A 159 4.43 -0.51 -5.08
CA PRO A 159 3.76 -1.01 -6.28
C PRO A 159 4.43 -0.63 -7.61
N THR A 160 5.33 0.35 -7.58
CA THR A 160 6.07 0.88 -8.74
C THR A 160 7.48 0.29 -8.87
N ASN A 161 7.91 -0.52 -7.89
CA ASN A 161 9.27 -1.03 -7.85
C ASN A 161 9.61 -1.88 -9.09
N GLY A 162 10.73 -1.52 -9.74
CA GLY A 162 11.24 -2.21 -10.93
C GLY A 162 10.53 -1.86 -12.24
N LEU A 163 9.55 -0.95 -12.22
CA LEU A 163 8.91 -0.45 -13.43
C LEU A 163 9.78 0.59 -14.13
N ASP A 164 9.64 0.69 -15.44
CA ASP A 164 10.16 1.78 -16.22
C ASP A 164 9.38 3.09 -15.98
N PRO A 165 9.87 4.26 -16.36
CA PRO A 165 9.22 5.54 -16.10
C PRO A 165 7.77 5.61 -16.60
N ALA A 166 7.48 5.01 -17.75
CA ALA A 166 6.11 4.97 -18.29
C ALA A 166 5.19 4.08 -17.42
N GLY A 167 5.67 2.93 -16.97
CA GLY A 167 4.95 2.03 -16.07
C GLY A 167 4.70 2.65 -14.69
N ILE A 168 5.66 3.41 -14.16
CA ILE A 168 5.50 4.18 -12.91
C ILE A 168 4.37 5.20 -13.07
N GLN A 169 4.38 5.97 -14.16
CA GLN A 169 3.34 6.97 -14.43
C GLN A 169 1.96 6.31 -14.54
N GLU A 170 1.84 5.23 -15.32
CA GLU A 170 0.57 4.51 -15.49
C GLU A 170 0.04 3.98 -14.15
N MET A 171 0.91 3.37 -13.32
CA MET A 171 0.51 2.84 -12.02
C MET A 171 0.05 3.95 -11.08
N ARG A 172 0.75 5.07 -11.05
CA ARG A 172 0.38 6.26 -10.27
C ARG A 172 -0.97 6.81 -10.69
N GLU A 173 -1.20 7.00 -12.00
CA GLU A 173 -2.50 7.45 -12.52
C GLU A 173 -3.64 6.54 -12.05
N LEU A 174 -3.46 5.22 -12.13
CA LEU A 174 -4.45 4.25 -11.64
C LEU A 174 -4.74 4.45 -10.15
N ILE A 175 -3.69 4.49 -9.33
CA ILE A 175 -3.83 4.63 -7.87
C ILE A 175 -4.55 5.94 -7.51
N CYS A 176 -4.21 7.05 -8.17
CA CYS A 176 -4.81 8.36 -7.92
C CYS A 176 -6.32 8.42 -8.20
N THR A 177 -6.85 7.56 -9.08
CA THR A 177 -8.28 7.53 -9.38
C THR A 177 -9.13 6.80 -8.34
N LEU A 178 -8.52 5.88 -7.56
CA LEU A 178 -9.25 4.96 -6.70
C LEU A 178 -10.07 5.64 -5.59
N PRO A 179 -9.56 6.65 -4.86
CA PRO A 179 -10.36 7.32 -3.84
C PRO A 179 -11.58 8.03 -4.42
N ALA A 180 -11.40 8.82 -5.48
CA ALA A 180 -12.44 9.64 -6.04
C ALA A 180 -13.51 8.83 -6.78
N GLN A 181 -13.13 7.76 -7.49
CA GLN A 181 -14.06 6.99 -8.31
C GLN A 181 -14.72 5.84 -7.55
N TYR A 182 -14.04 5.27 -6.56
CA TYR A 182 -14.50 4.05 -5.87
C TYR A 182 -14.62 4.21 -4.36
N GLY A 183 -14.37 5.41 -3.80
CA GLY A 183 -14.44 5.67 -2.36
C GLY A 183 -13.42 4.88 -1.54
N MET A 184 -12.31 4.46 -2.15
CA MET A 184 -11.29 3.66 -1.49
C MET A 184 -10.33 4.54 -0.69
N THR A 185 -9.86 4.00 0.42
CA THR A 185 -8.67 4.54 1.11
C THR A 185 -7.46 3.75 0.66
N VAL A 186 -6.37 4.43 0.34
CA VAL A 186 -5.17 3.75 -0.18
C VAL A 186 -3.97 4.07 0.70
N ILE A 187 -3.23 3.03 1.13
CA ILE A 187 -1.89 3.17 1.71
C ILE A 187 -0.89 2.70 0.66
N VAL A 188 0.04 3.58 0.29
CA VAL A 188 1.12 3.26 -0.65
C VAL A 188 2.45 3.43 0.06
N SER A 189 3.25 2.36 0.15
CA SER A 189 4.63 2.50 0.60
C SER A 189 5.55 2.81 -0.58
N SER A 190 6.55 3.66 -0.34
CA SER A 190 7.66 3.89 -1.26
C SER A 190 8.92 4.28 -0.49
N HIS A 191 10.07 4.11 -1.11
CA HIS A 191 11.33 4.68 -0.66
C HIS A 191 11.69 5.95 -1.45
N LEU A 192 10.89 6.30 -2.46
CA LEU A 192 11.06 7.47 -3.33
C LEU A 192 10.02 8.54 -2.98
N LEU A 193 10.52 9.67 -2.48
CA LEU A 193 9.67 10.81 -2.11
C LEU A 193 8.93 11.38 -3.33
N SER A 194 9.60 11.46 -4.47
CA SER A 194 9.03 11.98 -5.72
C SER A 194 7.80 11.22 -6.21
N GLU A 195 7.66 9.94 -5.86
CA GLU A 195 6.45 9.18 -6.17
C GLU A 195 5.30 9.55 -5.24
N ILE A 196 5.58 9.65 -3.93
CA ILE A 196 4.57 9.97 -2.91
C ILE A 196 4.06 11.39 -3.08
N ASP A 197 4.96 12.34 -3.38
CA ASP A 197 4.64 13.75 -3.62
C ASP A 197 3.58 13.95 -4.72
N GLN A 198 3.58 13.09 -5.73
CA GLN A 198 2.69 13.18 -6.86
C GLN A 198 1.34 12.46 -6.70
N MET A 199 1.13 11.74 -5.60
CA MET A 199 -0.11 10.96 -5.44
C MET A 199 -0.77 11.08 -4.06
N ALA A 200 0.00 11.32 -2.99
CA ALA A 200 -0.53 11.28 -1.63
C ALA A 200 -1.08 12.64 -1.17
N GLN A 201 -2.09 12.61 -0.32
CA GLN A 201 -2.58 13.79 0.40
C GLN A 201 -2.08 13.81 1.85
N ASP A 202 -1.95 12.63 2.45
CA ASP A 202 -1.39 12.46 3.79
C ASP A 202 -0.12 11.60 3.69
N ILE A 203 0.86 11.86 4.56
CA ILE A 203 2.15 11.18 4.56
C ILE A 203 2.57 10.77 5.97
N GLY A 204 3.19 9.60 6.07
CA GLY A 204 3.93 9.16 7.25
C GLY A 204 5.36 8.81 6.85
N ILE A 205 6.35 9.38 7.54
CA ILE A 205 7.77 9.11 7.31
C ILE A 205 8.27 8.21 8.43
N ILE A 206 8.79 7.04 8.07
CA ILE A 206 9.35 6.07 9.01
C ILE A 206 10.85 5.92 8.80
N ALA A 207 11.61 5.95 9.89
CA ALA A 207 13.05 5.68 9.90
C ALA A 207 13.42 4.90 11.15
N ASN A 208 14.31 3.90 11.01
CA ASN A 208 14.78 3.06 12.12
C ASN A 208 13.62 2.49 12.98
N GLY A 209 12.54 2.10 12.32
CA GLY A 209 11.35 1.55 12.97
C GLY A 209 10.44 2.56 13.67
N LYS A 210 10.73 3.85 13.63
CA LYS A 210 9.93 4.91 14.29
C LYS A 210 9.26 5.81 13.26
N LEU A 211 8.04 6.22 13.53
CA LEU A 211 7.36 7.26 12.75
C LEU A 211 7.96 8.62 13.14
N MET A 212 8.67 9.23 12.22
CA MET A 212 9.38 10.50 12.42
C MET A 212 8.48 11.69 12.14
N TYR A 213 7.54 11.53 11.21
CA TYR A 213 6.56 12.54 10.82
C TYR A 213 5.26 11.88 10.41
N GLN A 214 4.14 12.55 10.68
CA GLN A 214 2.84 12.24 10.12
C GLN A 214 2.01 13.52 10.00
N GLY A 215 1.46 13.75 8.81
CA GLY A 215 0.65 14.93 8.52
C GLY A 215 0.14 14.94 7.10
N THR A 216 -0.34 16.10 6.65
CA THR A 216 -0.62 16.31 5.23
C THR A 216 0.68 16.61 4.49
N LEU A 217 0.70 16.33 3.19
CA LEU A 217 1.84 16.69 2.35
C LEU A 217 2.07 18.20 2.33
N ASP A 218 0.98 18.99 2.30
CA ASP A 218 1.03 20.45 2.37
C ASP A 218 1.73 20.95 3.63
N THR A 219 1.40 20.37 4.80
CA THR A 219 2.06 20.74 6.06
C THR A 219 3.54 20.32 6.11
N LEU A 220 3.91 19.25 5.41
CA LEU A 220 5.32 18.87 5.28
C LEU A 220 6.12 19.94 4.50
N HIS A 221 5.54 20.46 3.41
CA HIS A 221 6.12 21.54 2.62
C HIS A 221 6.27 22.86 3.43
N GLU A 222 5.46 23.05 4.48
CA GLU A 222 5.50 24.23 5.32
C GLU A 222 6.53 24.17 6.46
N ILE A 223 7.08 22.99 6.78
CA ILE A 223 8.05 22.80 7.89
C ILE A 223 9.28 23.67 7.69
N ASP A 224 9.82 23.68 6.48
CA ASP A 224 10.95 24.55 6.13
C ASP A 224 10.84 24.98 4.67
N LYS A 225 10.35 26.21 4.46
CA LYS A 225 10.17 26.79 3.12
C LYS A 225 11.49 27.08 2.38
N THR A 226 12.62 26.95 3.05
CA THR A 226 13.95 27.14 2.46
C THR A 226 14.53 25.84 1.90
N LYS A 227 13.98 24.70 2.31
CA LYS A 227 14.40 23.34 1.90
C LYS A 227 13.41 22.74 0.94
N ASN A 228 13.93 21.94 0.01
CA ASN A 228 13.09 21.06 -0.79
C ASN A 228 12.65 19.83 0.04
N LEU A 229 11.64 19.10 -0.45
CA LEU A 229 11.11 17.93 0.27
C LEU A 229 12.15 16.82 0.51
N GLU A 230 13.12 16.65 -0.40
CA GLU A 230 14.17 15.66 -0.25
C GLU A 230 15.10 16.00 0.91
N GLU A 231 15.44 17.29 1.07
CA GLU A 231 16.23 17.79 2.20
C GLU A 231 15.48 17.61 3.52
N ILE A 232 14.19 17.94 3.58
CA ILE A 232 13.35 17.71 4.76
C ILE A 232 13.30 16.20 5.10
N PHE A 233 13.14 15.35 4.10
CA PHE A 233 13.12 13.90 4.29
C PHE A 233 14.45 13.37 4.83
N LEU A 234 15.58 13.85 4.30
CA LEU A 234 16.92 13.49 4.76
C LEU A 234 17.15 13.91 6.22
N ASP A 235 16.78 15.13 6.58
CA ASP A 235 16.86 15.61 7.96
C ASP A 235 16.06 14.75 8.93
N LEU A 236 14.81 14.40 8.56
CA LEU A 236 13.95 13.56 9.38
C LEU A 236 14.45 12.11 9.50
N THR A 237 15.13 11.60 8.49
CA THR A 237 15.61 10.21 8.47
C THR A 237 17.04 10.03 8.97
N GLY A 238 17.77 11.13 9.20
CA GLY A 238 19.15 11.12 9.69
C GLY A 238 20.16 10.54 8.70
N LYS A 239 19.85 10.56 7.39
CA LYS A 239 20.81 10.21 6.34
C LYS A 239 21.53 11.46 5.87
N GLU A 240 22.81 11.58 6.21
CA GLU A 240 23.71 12.46 5.47
C GLU A 240 23.74 11.99 4.00
N VAL A 241 23.69 12.96 3.09
CA VAL A 241 23.89 12.71 1.66
C VAL A 241 25.32 12.16 1.50
N SER A 242 25.45 10.86 1.31
CA SER A 242 26.70 10.31 0.78
C SER A 242 26.76 10.77 -0.69
N LEU A 243 27.52 11.83 -0.92
CA LEU A 243 27.91 12.31 -2.24
C LEU A 243 28.69 11.23 -3.01
#